data_5ccd5d180c174f4cb3a03161fe651f62
#
_entry.id   5ccd5d180c174f4cb3a03161fe651f62
#
_cell.length_a   1.000
_cell.length_b   1.000
_cell.length_c   1.000
_cell.angle_alpha   90.00
_cell.angle_beta   90.00
_cell.angle_gamma   90.00
#
_symmetry.space_group_name_H-M   'P 1'
#
loop_
_entity.id
_entity.type
_entity.pdbx_description
1 polymer ?
#
loop_
_entity_poly.entity_id
_entity_poly.type
_entity_poly.pdbx_seq_one_letter_code
_entity_poly.pdbx_strand_id
1 'polypeptide(L)'
;MSVVKKMSVGQLTLLTAVNMLGSGIVLLPSKLAEVGGISILSWLITATGSLALAYAFARCGMLSRKTGGMGGYAEYTFGKSGNYITNYTYGLSLLIANVAISITAVGYIQTLFGITLDSLQVGLATIALLWIT
;
A
#
# COMPACT_ATOMS: atom_id res chain seq x y z
N MET A 1 5.44 -3.64 -34.29
CA MET A 1 5.96 -4.34 -33.10
C MET A 1 6.37 -3.28 -32.09
N SER A 2 5.55 -3.00 -31.08
CA SER A 2 5.92 -2.07 -30.00
C SER A 2 6.95 -2.78 -29.11
N VAL A 3 8.18 -2.26 -29.10
CA VAL A 3 9.22 -2.70 -28.17
C VAL A 3 8.75 -2.34 -26.77
N VAL A 4 8.23 -3.31 -26.04
CA VAL A 4 7.92 -3.15 -24.61
C VAL A 4 9.24 -2.92 -23.90
N LYS A 5 9.53 -1.65 -23.58
CA LYS A 5 10.74 -1.26 -22.87
C LYS A 5 10.69 -1.88 -21.47
N LYS A 6 11.49 -2.91 -21.24
CA LYS A 6 11.56 -3.55 -19.92
C LYS A 6 12.10 -2.54 -18.90
N MET A 7 11.38 -2.39 -17.79
CA MET A 7 11.82 -1.54 -16.69
C MET A 7 13.12 -2.08 -16.10
N SER A 8 14.05 -1.19 -15.77
CA SER A 8 15.26 -1.51 -15.02
C SER A 8 14.91 -1.96 -13.60
N VAL A 9 15.75 -2.81 -13.02
CA VAL A 9 15.60 -3.25 -11.62
C VAL A 9 15.52 -2.04 -10.67
N GLY A 10 16.35 -1.02 -10.89
CA GLY A 10 16.32 0.20 -10.08
C GLY A 10 15.01 0.97 -10.19
N GLN A 11 14.45 1.09 -11.38
CA GLN A 11 13.14 1.73 -11.59
C GLN A 11 12.02 0.97 -10.90
N LEU A 12 12.04 -0.37 -10.99
CA LEU A 12 11.05 -1.21 -10.34
C LEU A 12 11.16 -1.11 -8.81
N THR A 13 12.38 -1.13 -8.26
CA THR A 13 12.63 -0.97 -6.82
C THR A 13 12.14 0.39 -6.32
N LEU A 14 12.42 1.47 -7.04
CA LEU A 14 11.98 2.81 -6.69
C LEU A 14 10.44 2.91 -6.72
N LEU A 15 9.82 2.40 -7.77
CA LEU A 15 8.37 2.37 -7.91
C LEU A 15 7.70 1.61 -6.76
N THR A 16 8.25 0.44 -6.42
CA THR A 16 7.73 -0.38 -5.31
C THR A 16 7.91 0.34 -3.96
N ALA A 17 9.06 0.96 -3.72
CA ALA A 17 9.32 1.73 -2.51
C ALA A 17 8.33 2.89 -2.37
N VAL A 18 8.10 3.66 -3.45
CA VAL A 18 7.12 4.77 -3.44
C VAL A 18 5.71 4.27 -3.17
N ASN A 19 5.31 3.13 -3.75
CA ASN A 19 3.99 2.54 -3.48
C ASN A 19 3.83 2.03 -2.04
N MET A 20 4.93 1.70 -1.35
CA MET A 20 4.92 1.31 0.07
C MET A 20 4.85 2.51 1.01
N LEU A 21 5.20 3.72 0.54
CA LEU A 21 5.11 4.95 1.29
C LEU A 21 3.64 5.37 1.39
N GLY A 22 2.95 4.83 2.39
CA GLY A 22 1.57 5.22 2.71
C GLY A 22 1.51 6.26 3.83
N SER A 23 0.29 6.57 4.27
CA SER A 23 0.03 7.48 5.42
C SER A 23 0.77 7.10 6.71
N GLY A 24 1.10 5.81 6.87
CA GLY A 24 1.81 5.30 8.03
C GLY A 24 3.21 5.88 8.23
N ILE A 25 3.93 6.24 7.15
CA ILE A 25 5.32 6.73 7.28
C ILE A 25 5.41 8.05 8.05
N VAL A 26 4.37 8.85 8.02
CA VAL A 26 4.32 10.15 8.68
C VAL A 26 3.70 10.04 10.07
N LEU A 27 2.67 9.20 10.24
CA LEU A 27 1.98 9.02 11.53
C LEU A 27 2.72 8.07 12.48
N LEU A 28 3.38 7.05 11.96
CA LEU A 28 4.04 6.03 12.78
C LEU A 28 5.14 6.58 13.69
N PRO A 29 6.05 7.48 13.27
CA PRO A 29 7.10 7.99 14.15
C PRO A 29 6.55 8.67 15.40
N SER A 30 5.51 9.50 15.26
CA SER A 30 4.90 10.18 16.41
C SER A 30 4.19 9.19 17.34
N LYS A 31 3.46 8.23 16.80
CA LYS A 31 2.79 7.20 17.59
C LYS A 31 3.76 6.24 18.28
N LEU A 32 4.87 5.91 17.65
CA LEU A 32 5.90 5.05 18.24
C LEU A 32 6.70 5.79 19.31
N ALA A 33 6.88 7.10 19.19
CA ALA A 33 7.49 7.92 20.23
C ALA A 33 6.67 7.91 21.53
N GLU A 34 5.34 7.86 21.45
CA GLU A 34 4.44 7.71 22.59
C GLU A 34 4.65 6.38 23.34
N VAL A 35 4.98 5.30 22.62
CA VAL A 35 5.20 3.96 23.16
C VAL A 35 6.60 3.78 23.78
N GLY A 36 7.56 4.58 23.33
CA GLY A 36 8.93 4.56 23.82
C GLY A 36 9.83 3.50 23.17
N GLY A 37 10.97 3.19 23.80
CA GLY A 37 12.05 2.38 23.22
C GLY A 37 11.68 0.95 22.79
N ILE A 38 10.62 0.36 23.35
CA ILE A 38 10.14 -0.96 22.96
C ILE A 38 9.60 -1.00 21.53
N SER A 39 9.26 0.16 20.96
CA SER A 39 8.81 0.30 19.59
C SER A 39 9.87 -0.14 18.57
N ILE A 40 11.16 0.00 18.90
CA ILE A 40 12.28 -0.44 18.04
C ILE A 40 12.23 -1.96 17.83
N LEU A 41 11.94 -2.71 18.89
CA LEU A 41 11.82 -4.17 18.80
C LEU A 41 10.64 -4.57 17.89
N SER A 42 9.51 -3.89 18.01
CA SER A 42 8.36 -4.11 17.13
C SER A 42 8.70 -3.86 15.66
N TRP A 43 9.51 -2.83 15.38
CA TRP A 43 9.98 -2.54 14.03
C TRP A 43 10.87 -3.64 13.46
N LEU A 44 11.78 -4.19 14.26
CA LEU A 44 12.64 -5.29 13.83
C LEU A 44 11.83 -6.55 13.50
N ILE A 45 10.86 -6.89 14.33
CA ILE A 45 9.95 -8.03 14.09
C ILE A 45 9.14 -7.81 12.81
N THR A 46 8.56 -6.64 12.64
CA THR A 46 7.77 -6.30 11.45
C THR A 46 8.64 -6.28 10.19
N ALA A 47 9.86 -5.74 10.26
CA ALA A 47 10.78 -5.72 9.13
C ALA A 47 11.18 -7.14 8.69
N THR A 48 11.48 -8.03 9.62
CA THR A 48 11.82 -9.43 9.30
C THR A 48 10.61 -10.16 8.68
N GLY A 49 9.41 -9.95 9.21
CA GLY A 49 8.18 -10.50 8.63
C GLY A 49 7.91 -9.98 7.22
N SER A 50 8.08 -8.68 7.00
CA SER A 50 7.92 -8.05 5.68
C SER A 50 8.93 -8.57 4.67
N LEU A 51 10.19 -8.77 5.07
CA LEU A 51 11.23 -9.36 4.21
C LEU A 51 10.90 -10.81 3.83
N ALA A 52 10.39 -11.61 4.77
CA ALA A 52 9.96 -12.97 4.49
C ALA A 52 8.81 -13.02 3.48
N LEU A 53 7.81 -12.13 3.62
CA LEU A 53 6.72 -11.99 2.66
C LEU A 53 7.22 -11.54 1.29
N ALA A 54 8.09 -10.53 1.23
CA ALA A 54 8.69 -10.06 -0.01
C ALA A 54 9.46 -11.18 -0.73
N TYR A 55 10.22 -11.98 0.00
CA TYR A 55 10.90 -13.14 -0.54
C TYR A 55 9.94 -14.19 -1.09
N ALA A 56 8.86 -14.49 -0.36
CA ALA A 56 7.85 -15.45 -0.81
C ALA A 56 7.18 -14.98 -2.11
N PHE A 57 6.77 -13.70 -2.19
CA PHE A 57 6.19 -13.14 -3.42
C PHE A 57 7.18 -13.10 -4.58
N ALA A 58 8.45 -12.79 -4.32
CA ALA A 58 9.50 -12.83 -5.35
C ALA A 58 9.66 -14.25 -5.92
N ARG A 59 9.64 -15.27 -5.07
CA ARG A 59 9.68 -16.69 -5.51
C ARG A 59 8.44 -17.07 -6.31
N CYS A 60 7.25 -16.66 -5.87
CA CYS A 60 6.02 -16.87 -6.63
C CYS A 60 6.09 -16.20 -8.00
N GLY A 61 6.61 -14.98 -8.08
CA GLY A 61 6.78 -14.26 -9.34
C GLY A 61 7.75 -14.93 -10.31
N MET A 62 8.83 -15.53 -9.81
CA MET A 62 9.79 -16.28 -10.65
C MET A 62 9.21 -17.62 -11.17
N LEU A 63 8.36 -18.28 -10.39
CA LEU A 63 7.76 -19.55 -10.74
C LEU A 63 6.50 -19.41 -11.58
N SER A 64 5.77 -18.30 -11.45
CA SER A 64 4.52 -18.08 -12.14
C SER A 64 4.75 -17.60 -13.58
N ARG A 65 4.10 -18.28 -14.52
CA ARG A 65 4.01 -17.85 -15.92
C ARG A 65 2.68 -17.16 -16.23
N LYS A 66 1.74 -17.11 -15.28
CA LYS A 66 0.45 -16.49 -15.44
C LYS A 66 0.55 -14.99 -15.20
N THR A 67 -0.13 -14.23 -16.02
CA THR A 67 -0.36 -12.79 -15.84
C THR A 67 -1.47 -12.56 -14.83
N GLY A 68 -1.43 -11.47 -14.05
CA GLY A 68 -2.49 -11.15 -13.10
C GLY A 68 -2.04 -11.04 -11.63
N GLY A 69 -0.73 -10.98 -11.38
CA GLY A 69 -0.16 -10.72 -10.05
C GLY A 69 -0.63 -11.74 -9.01
N MET A 70 -1.11 -11.27 -7.85
CA MET A 70 -1.53 -12.13 -6.74
C MET A 70 -2.66 -13.08 -7.12
N GLY A 71 -3.61 -12.65 -7.94
CA GLY A 71 -4.68 -13.51 -8.45
C GLY A 71 -4.14 -14.65 -9.32
N GLY A 72 -3.12 -14.36 -10.15
CA GLY A 72 -2.44 -15.39 -10.94
C GLY A 72 -1.75 -16.45 -10.08
N TYR A 73 -1.19 -16.06 -8.93
CA TYR A 73 -0.59 -17.01 -7.99
C TYR A 73 -1.64 -17.88 -7.31
N ALA A 74 -2.74 -17.28 -6.88
CA ALA A 74 -3.86 -17.99 -6.25
C ALA A 74 -4.53 -18.99 -7.20
N GLU A 75 -4.50 -18.72 -8.50
CA GLU A 75 -5.08 -19.61 -9.52
C GLU A 75 -4.38 -20.97 -9.59
N TYR A 76 -3.08 -21.05 -9.27
CA TYR A 76 -2.36 -22.34 -9.26
C TYR A 76 -2.89 -23.28 -8.18
N THR A 77 -3.35 -22.76 -7.04
CA THR A 77 -3.79 -23.56 -5.90
C THR A 77 -5.31 -23.74 -5.89
N PHE A 78 -6.06 -22.68 -6.18
CA PHE A 78 -7.51 -22.61 -6.01
C PHE A 78 -8.28 -22.47 -7.34
N GLY A 79 -7.57 -22.56 -8.48
CA GLY A 79 -8.19 -22.41 -9.80
C GLY A 79 -8.74 -21.01 -10.06
N LYS A 80 -9.64 -20.89 -11.04
CA LYS A 80 -10.23 -19.60 -11.46
C LYS A 80 -10.98 -18.86 -10.33
N SER A 81 -11.59 -19.61 -9.42
CA SER A 81 -12.28 -19.02 -8.26
C SER A 81 -11.31 -18.33 -7.32
N GLY A 82 -10.14 -18.93 -7.09
CA GLY A 82 -9.07 -18.31 -6.30
C GLY A 82 -8.56 -17.02 -6.91
N ASN A 83 -8.35 -17.00 -8.23
CA ASN A 83 -7.97 -15.79 -8.96
C ASN A 83 -9.00 -14.67 -8.78
N TYR A 84 -10.29 -14.97 -8.97
CA TYR A 84 -11.35 -13.99 -8.83
C TYR A 84 -11.45 -13.42 -7.41
N ILE A 85 -11.49 -14.27 -6.39
CA ILE A 85 -11.61 -13.86 -4.99
C ILE A 85 -10.41 -13.00 -4.59
N THR A 86 -9.20 -13.42 -4.95
CA THR A 86 -7.97 -12.68 -4.59
C THR A 86 -7.94 -11.31 -5.24
N ASN A 87 -8.25 -11.20 -6.53
CA ASN A 87 -8.27 -9.91 -7.23
C ASN A 87 -9.37 -8.99 -6.71
N TYR A 88 -10.56 -9.54 -6.41
CA TYR A 88 -11.67 -8.78 -5.84
C TYR A 88 -11.31 -8.22 -4.46
N THR A 89 -10.79 -9.08 -3.56
CA THR A 89 -10.37 -8.67 -2.21
C THR A 89 -9.25 -7.64 -2.28
N TYR A 90 -8.29 -7.83 -3.18
CA TYR A 90 -7.20 -6.88 -3.37
C TYR A 90 -7.70 -5.53 -3.88
N GLY A 91 -8.59 -5.51 -4.86
CA GLY A 91 -9.20 -4.29 -5.38
C GLY A 91 -9.97 -3.53 -4.29
N LEU A 92 -10.76 -4.25 -3.48
CA LEU A 92 -11.48 -3.65 -2.36
C LEU A 92 -10.53 -3.07 -1.31
N SER A 93 -9.44 -3.78 -1.00
CA SER A 93 -8.40 -3.31 -0.06
C SER A 93 -7.73 -2.03 -0.55
N LEU A 94 -7.46 -1.92 -1.85
CA LEU A 94 -6.89 -0.71 -2.44
C LEU A 94 -7.84 0.49 -2.34
N LEU A 95 -9.14 0.29 -2.54
CA LEU A 95 -10.13 1.35 -2.37
C LEU A 95 -10.14 1.87 -0.93
N ILE A 96 -10.16 0.98 0.06
CA ILE A 96 -10.12 1.36 1.48
C ILE A 96 -8.81 2.07 1.81
N ALA A 97 -7.67 1.59 1.31
CA ALA A 97 -6.37 2.20 1.54
C ALA A 97 -6.30 3.63 0.97
N ASN A 98 -6.82 3.86 -0.24
CA ASN A 98 -6.86 5.19 -0.85
C ASN A 98 -7.69 6.18 -0.03
N VAL A 99 -8.84 5.75 0.49
CA VAL A 99 -9.66 6.58 1.39
C VAL A 99 -8.87 6.94 2.66
N ALA A 100 -8.20 5.97 3.28
CA ALA A 100 -7.39 6.21 4.48
C ALA A 100 -6.24 7.20 4.24
N ILE A 101 -5.56 7.09 3.10
CA ILE A 101 -4.49 8.03 2.69
C ILE A 101 -5.06 9.43 2.50
N SER A 102 -6.21 9.57 1.84
CA SER A 102 -6.85 10.86 1.58
C SER A 102 -7.29 11.55 2.87
N ILE A 103 -7.89 10.82 3.82
CA ILE A 103 -8.25 11.35 5.14
C ILE A 103 -7.01 11.84 5.88
N THR A 104 -5.93 11.08 5.83
CA THR A 104 -4.68 11.47 6.47
C THR A 104 -4.09 12.74 5.84
N ALA A 105 -4.10 12.85 4.52
CA ALA A 105 -3.64 14.04 3.80
C ALA A 105 -4.44 15.29 4.21
N VAL A 106 -5.77 15.19 4.31
CA VAL A 106 -6.62 16.28 4.80
C VAL A 106 -6.24 16.66 6.24
N GLY A 107 -6.03 15.69 7.13
CA GLY A 107 -5.60 15.92 8.50
C GLY A 107 -4.28 16.70 8.60
N TYR A 108 -3.31 16.40 7.72
CA TYR A 108 -2.05 17.17 7.65
C TYR A 108 -2.25 18.59 7.16
N ILE A 109 -3.09 18.80 6.15
CA ILE A 109 -3.43 20.13 5.65
C ILE A 109 -4.05 20.97 6.77
N GLN A 110 -4.99 20.40 7.53
CA GLN A 110 -5.57 21.06 8.70
C GLN A 110 -4.51 21.51 9.71
N THR A 111 -3.58 20.61 10.03
CA THR A 111 -2.51 20.88 11.02
C THR A 111 -1.54 21.95 10.54
N LEU A 112 -1.14 21.88 9.24
CA LEU A 112 -0.19 22.82 8.64
C LEU A 112 -0.75 24.24 8.54
N PHE A 113 -2.01 24.37 8.18
CA PHE A 113 -2.65 25.68 7.98
C PHE A 113 -3.41 26.19 9.21
N GLY A 114 -3.45 25.42 10.29
CA GLY A 114 -4.19 25.76 11.51
C GLY A 114 -5.71 25.88 11.30
N ILE A 115 -6.25 25.17 10.28
CA ILE A 115 -7.66 25.23 9.91
C ILE A 115 -8.37 24.08 10.63
N THR A 116 -9.44 24.37 11.34
CA THR A 116 -10.34 23.37 11.90
C THR A 116 -11.49 23.14 10.92
N LEU A 117 -11.47 22.01 10.22
CA LEU A 117 -12.56 21.59 9.34
C LEU A 117 -13.55 20.72 10.12
N ASP A 118 -14.82 20.93 9.91
CA ASP A 118 -15.86 20.05 10.45
C ASP A 118 -15.88 18.69 9.72
N SER A 119 -16.45 17.67 10.34
CA SER A 119 -16.49 16.29 9.80
C SER A 119 -17.01 16.22 8.36
N LEU A 120 -18.01 17.04 8.04
CA LEU A 120 -18.57 17.10 6.68
C LEU A 120 -17.57 17.69 5.68
N GLN A 121 -16.85 18.74 6.07
CA GLN A 121 -15.83 19.38 5.24
C GLN A 121 -14.64 18.45 4.99
N VAL A 122 -14.22 17.69 6.01
CA VAL A 122 -13.18 16.65 5.87
C VAL A 122 -13.64 15.59 4.87
N GLY A 123 -14.88 15.13 4.95
CA GLY A 123 -15.45 14.17 4.01
C GLY A 123 -15.45 14.71 2.57
N LEU A 124 -15.91 15.92 2.35
CA LEU A 124 -15.91 16.56 1.03
C LEU A 124 -14.51 16.76 0.47
N ALA A 125 -13.55 17.21 1.27
CA ALA A 125 -12.15 17.35 0.87
C ALA A 125 -11.53 16.01 0.50
N THR A 126 -11.83 14.94 1.26
CA THR A 126 -11.38 13.58 0.96
C THR A 126 -11.93 13.08 -0.38
N ILE A 127 -13.21 13.30 -0.63
CA ILE A 127 -13.83 12.94 -1.92
C ILE A 127 -13.20 13.72 -3.07
N ALA A 128 -12.97 15.02 -2.89
CA ALA A 128 -12.33 15.86 -3.91
C ALA A 128 -10.90 15.37 -4.23
N LEU A 129 -10.11 14.99 -3.22
CA LEU A 129 -8.78 14.41 -3.42
C LEU A 129 -8.83 13.08 -4.18
N LEU A 130 -9.79 12.21 -3.86
CA LEU A 130 -9.97 10.94 -4.55
C LEU A 130 -10.40 11.11 -6.02
N TRP A 131 -11.07 12.21 -6.37
CA TRP A 131 -11.45 12.51 -7.75
C TRP A 131 -10.30 13.07 -8.59
N ILE A 132 -9.27 13.63 -7.95
CA ILE A 132 -8.10 14.23 -8.62
C ILE A 132 -7.00 13.19 -8.85
N THR A 133 -6.94 12.13 -8.03
CA THR A 133 -5.93 11.06 -8.10
C THR A 133 -6.42 9.83 -8.86
#